data_30859075bdeff663dcb57bf283090b59
#
_entry.id   30859075bdeff663dcb57bf283090b59
#
_cell.length_a   1.000
_cell.length_b   1.000
_cell.length_c   1.000
_cell.angle_alpha   90.00
_cell.angle_beta   90.00
_cell.angle_gamma   90.00
#
_symmetry.space_group_name_H-M   'P 1'
#
loop_
_entity.id
_entity.type
_entity.pdbx_description
1 polymer ?
#
loop_
_entity_poly.entity_id
_entity_poly.type
_entity_poly.pdbx_seq_one_letter_code
_entity_poly.pdbx_strand_id
1 'polypeptide(L)'
;MKRVLLAAAAAMMLIHPASAQRANYEAMVASHAAANGVPAELVHRVIVRESRYNPRAVSKGNYGMMQIKLATARGLGYTGTAQGLLDPDTNLTYAVKYLAGAYQAAGGNHNRAVS
;
A
#
# COMPACT_ATOMS: atom_id res chain seq x y z
N MET A 1 -24.61 -24.07 -27.45
CA MET A 1 -23.16 -24.18 -27.32
C MET A 1 -22.47 -22.84 -27.12
N LYS A 2 -22.80 -21.85 -27.89
CA LYS A 2 -22.21 -20.50 -27.76
C LYS A 2 -22.52 -19.84 -26.42
N ARG A 3 -23.64 -20.16 -25.80
CA ARG A 3 -24.05 -19.60 -24.50
C ARG A 3 -23.16 -20.05 -23.35
N VAL A 4 -22.56 -21.22 -23.46
CA VAL A 4 -21.68 -21.76 -22.42
C VAL A 4 -20.39 -20.94 -22.34
N LEU A 5 -19.88 -20.48 -23.48
CA LEU A 5 -18.68 -19.64 -23.53
C LEU A 5 -18.92 -18.28 -22.88
N LEU A 6 -20.13 -17.71 -23.06
CA LEU A 6 -20.47 -16.43 -22.44
C LEU A 6 -20.55 -16.55 -20.93
N ALA A 7 -21.07 -17.66 -20.42
CA ALA A 7 -21.14 -17.89 -18.97
C ALA A 7 -19.74 -17.98 -18.35
N ALA A 8 -18.80 -18.64 -19.03
CA ALA A 8 -17.43 -18.74 -18.55
C ALA A 8 -16.75 -17.37 -18.51
N ALA A 9 -16.96 -16.54 -19.54
CA ALA A 9 -16.42 -15.18 -19.55
C ALA A 9 -16.95 -14.32 -18.42
N ALA A 10 -18.25 -14.45 -18.13
CA ALA A 10 -18.88 -13.71 -17.03
C ALA A 10 -18.27 -14.10 -15.67
N ALA A 11 -17.97 -15.38 -15.48
CA ALA A 11 -17.37 -15.86 -14.23
C ALA A 11 -15.99 -15.21 -13.99
N MET A 12 -15.19 -15.00 -15.03
CA MET A 12 -13.89 -14.36 -14.92
C MET A 12 -13.98 -12.91 -14.46
N MET A 13 -15.06 -12.23 -14.74
CA MET A 13 -15.25 -10.85 -14.32
C MET A 13 -15.51 -10.69 -12.82
N LEU A 14 -15.71 -11.79 -12.10
CA LEU A 14 -15.91 -11.76 -10.66
C LEU A 14 -14.58 -11.67 -9.89
N ILE A 15 -13.44 -11.81 -10.56
CA ILE A 15 -12.14 -11.66 -9.91
C ILE A 15 -11.95 -10.21 -9.51
N HIS A 16 -11.77 -9.97 -8.21
CA HIS A 16 -11.63 -8.63 -7.68
C HIS A 16 -10.25 -8.05 -7.99
N PRO A 17 -10.14 -6.87 -8.67
CA PRO A 17 -8.84 -6.29 -9.03
C PRO A 17 -7.90 -6.06 -7.84
N ALA A 18 -8.44 -5.64 -6.69
CA ALA A 18 -7.63 -5.39 -5.50
C ALA A 18 -6.98 -6.67 -4.97
N SER A 19 -7.66 -7.81 -5.05
CA SER A 19 -7.09 -9.10 -4.61
C SER A 19 -5.93 -9.52 -5.49
N ALA A 20 -6.05 -9.34 -6.81
CA ALA A 20 -4.97 -9.65 -7.75
C ALA A 20 -3.78 -8.72 -7.54
N GLN A 21 -4.03 -7.43 -7.30
CA GLN A 21 -2.99 -6.44 -7.03
C GLN A 21 -2.28 -6.74 -5.71
N ARG A 22 -3.02 -7.12 -4.69
CA ARG A 22 -2.43 -7.50 -3.41
C ARG A 22 -1.41 -8.61 -3.56
N ALA A 23 -1.74 -9.64 -4.36
CA ALA A 23 -0.84 -10.76 -4.58
C ALA A 23 0.51 -10.33 -5.16
N ASN A 24 0.50 -9.30 -6.02
CA ASN A 24 1.72 -8.78 -6.64
C ASN A 24 2.65 -8.11 -5.61
N TYR A 25 2.15 -7.67 -4.47
CA TYR A 25 2.92 -6.93 -3.47
C TYR A 25 3.12 -7.68 -2.16
N GLU A 26 2.68 -8.93 -2.05
CA GLU A 26 2.78 -9.69 -0.79
C GLU A 26 4.20 -9.75 -0.24
N ALA A 27 5.18 -10.13 -1.08
CA ALA A 27 6.56 -10.27 -0.64
C ALA A 27 7.17 -8.93 -0.26
N MET A 28 6.91 -7.88 -1.04
CA MET A 28 7.42 -6.54 -0.77
C MET A 28 6.86 -6.00 0.56
N VAL A 29 5.55 -6.15 0.76
CA VAL A 29 4.91 -5.70 2.01
C VAL A 29 5.47 -6.47 3.20
N ALA A 30 5.60 -7.79 3.09
CA ALA A 30 6.13 -8.61 4.17
C ALA A 30 7.55 -8.17 4.56
N SER A 31 8.38 -7.87 3.57
CA SER A 31 9.75 -7.43 3.80
C SER A 31 9.81 -6.09 4.55
N HIS A 32 9.08 -5.09 4.09
CA HIS A 32 9.07 -3.78 4.74
C HIS A 32 8.41 -3.83 6.13
N ALA A 33 7.34 -4.61 6.28
CA ALA A 33 6.69 -4.79 7.56
C ALA A 33 7.64 -5.40 8.59
N ALA A 34 8.35 -6.46 8.22
CA ALA A 34 9.32 -7.12 9.09
C ALA A 34 10.47 -6.18 9.46
N ALA A 35 10.99 -5.44 8.48
CA ALA A 35 12.10 -4.51 8.70
C ALA A 35 11.74 -3.38 9.67
N ASN A 36 10.46 -3.04 9.80
CA ASN A 36 9.99 -1.95 10.64
C ASN A 36 9.20 -2.40 11.86
N GLY A 37 9.07 -3.70 12.07
CA GLY A 37 8.39 -4.24 13.24
C GLY A 37 6.89 -3.98 13.29
N VAL A 38 6.21 -3.95 12.14
CA VAL A 38 4.77 -3.79 12.07
C VAL A 38 4.13 -5.01 11.43
N PRO A 39 2.87 -5.32 11.75
CA PRO A 39 2.17 -6.43 11.10
C PRO A 39 1.95 -6.14 9.62
N ALA A 40 2.20 -7.14 8.77
CA ALA A 40 1.98 -6.99 7.32
C ALA A 40 0.52 -6.66 7.02
N GLU A 41 -0.43 -7.22 7.75
CA GLU A 41 -1.85 -6.92 7.55
C GLU A 41 -2.19 -5.46 7.80
N LEU A 42 -1.49 -4.80 8.72
CA LEU A 42 -1.68 -3.38 8.95
C LEU A 42 -1.21 -2.56 7.73
N VAL A 43 -0.09 -2.93 7.14
CA VAL A 43 0.41 -2.29 5.91
C VAL A 43 -0.59 -2.48 4.77
N HIS A 44 -1.08 -3.71 4.56
CA HIS A 44 -2.08 -3.98 3.53
C HIS A 44 -3.35 -3.16 3.75
N ARG A 45 -3.80 -3.03 5.00
CA ARG A 45 -4.98 -2.22 5.34
C ARG A 45 -4.81 -0.77 4.91
N VAL A 46 -3.65 -0.19 5.15
CA VAL A 46 -3.34 1.18 4.74
C VAL A 46 -3.34 1.30 3.21
N ILE A 47 -2.68 0.37 2.53
CA ILE A 47 -2.60 0.38 1.06
C ILE A 47 -4.00 0.30 0.44
N VAL A 48 -4.86 -0.58 0.92
CA VAL A 48 -6.24 -0.69 0.42
C VAL A 48 -6.97 0.63 0.59
N ARG A 49 -6.89 1.22 1.78
CA ARG A 49 -7.61 2.47 2.09
C ARG A 49 -7.08 3.64 1.27
N GLU A 50 -5.76 3.73 1.09
CA GLU A 50 -5.15 4.91 0.49
C GLU A 50 -5.14 4.88 -1.05
N SER A 51 -4.92 3.73 -1.65
CA SER A 51 -4.73 3.67 -3.10
C SER A 51 -5.35 2.46 -3.79
N ARG A 52 -5.82 1.46 -3.03
CA ARG A 52 -6.26 0.17 -3.57
C ARG A 52 -5.18 -0.47 -4.45
N TYR A 53 -3.93 -0.41 -3.97
CA TYR A 53 -2.74 -0.93 -4.66
C TYR A 53 -2.40 -0.23 -5.97
N ASN A 54 -2.81 1.04 -6.14
CA ASN A 54 -2.40 1.82 -7.30
C ASN A 54 -1.08 2.56 -6.98
N PRO A 55 0.06 2.11 -7.53
CA PRO A 55 1.34 2.75 -7.22
C PRO A 55 1.45 4.15 -7.78
N ARG A 56 0.62 4.51 -8.76
CA ARG A 56 0.65 5.81 -9.42
C ARG A 56 -0.34 6.81 -8.82
N ALA A 57 -1.00 6.45 -7.73
CA ALA A 57 -2.00 7.32 -7.12
C ALA A 57 -1.36 8.61 -6.59
N VAL A 58 -1.97 9.74 -6.94
CA VAL A 58 -1.58 11.05 -6.44
C VAL A 58 -2.86 11.79 -6.06
N SER A 59 -2.95 12.25 -4.83
CA SER A 59 -4.14 12.95 -4.34
C SER A 59 -3.76 13.94 -3.25
N LYS A 60 -4.06 15.21 -3.46
CA LYS A 60 -3.88 16.27 -2.45
C LYS A 60 -2.46 16.31 -1.87
N GLY A 61 -1.46 16.11 -2.73
CA GLY A 61 -0.06 16.11 -2.31
C GLY A 61 0.41 14.84 -1.61
N ASN A 62 -0.37 13.77 -1.71
CA ASN A 62 0.01 12.44 -1.22
C ASN A 62 0.33 11.55 -2.42
N TYR A 63 1.37 10.73 -2.28
CA TYR A 63 1.94 9.98 -3.40
C TYR A 63 1.99 8.49 -3.15
N GLY A 64 1.64 7.72 -4.18
CA GLY A 64 1.91 6.30 -4.28
C GLY A 64 1.01 5.40 -3.45
N MET A 65 1.44 4.18 -3.29
CA MET A 65 0.60 3.13 -2.69
C MET A 65 0.08 3.46 -1.30
N MET A 66 0.90 4.06 -0.46
CA MET A 66 0.50 4.40 0.90
C MET A 66 0.16 5.88 1.08
N GLN A 67 0.18 6.66 -0.01
CA GLN A 67 -0.19 8.09 -0.01
C GLN A 67 0.62 8.90 1.00
N ILE A 68 1.93 8.88 0.86
CA ILE A 68 2.83 9.65 1.72
C ILE A 68 3.08 11.05 1.13
N LYS A 69 3.21 12.04 2.00
CA LYS A 69 3.61 13.39 1.59
C LYS A 69 5.11 13.46 1.40
N LEU A 70 5.55 14.28 0.43
CA LEU A 70 6.98 14.48 0.18
C LEU A 70 7.69 15.01 1.43
N ALA A 71 7.11 15.97 2.13
CA ALA A 71 7.71 16.52 3.35
C ALA A 71 7.88 15.45 4.43
N THR A 72 6.92 14.55 4.57
CA THR A 72 7.01 13.43 5.52
C THR A 72 8.14 12.49 5.15
N ALA A 73 8.22 12.10 3.88
CA ALA A 73 9.29 11.23 3.40
C ALA A 73 10.66 11.87 3.62
N ARG A 74 10.79 13.15 3.32
CA ARG A 74 12.04 13.91 3.55
C ARG A 74 12.45 13.94 5.00
N GLY A 75 11.49 14.11 5.89
CA GLY A 75 11.75 14.05 7.34
C GLY A 75 12.28 12.70 7.80
N LEU A 76 12.05 11.65 7.02
CA LEU A 76 12.53 10.30 7.29
C LEU A 76 13.79 9.94 6.49
N GLY A 77 14.37 10.90 5.78
CA GLY A 77 15.62 10.70 5.07
C GLY A 77 15.53 10.56 3.56
N TYR A 78 14.35 10.73 2.98
CA TYR A 78 14.20 10.66 1.52
C TYR A 78 14.84 11.89 0.86
N THR A 79 15.65 11.68 -0.16
CA THR A 79 16.33 12.76 -0.88
C THR A 79 15.90 12.88 -2.34
N GLY A 80 14.98 12.02 -2.79
CA GLY A 80 14.53 12.02 -4.16
C GLY A 80 13.40 13.02 -4.44
N THR A 81 12.77 12.85 -5.60
CA THR A 81 11.67 13.71 -6.06
C THR A 81 10.32 13.15 -5.61
N ALA A 82 9.26 13.99 -5.70
CA ALA A 82 7.90 13.52 -5.48
C ALA A 82 7.55 12.35 -6.40
N GLN A 83 7.99 12.42 -7.66
CA GLN A 83 7.76 11.37 -8.65
C GLN A 83 8.38 10.03 -8.22
N GLY A 84 9.55 10.07 -7.57
CA GLY A 84 10.19 8.86 -7.07
C GLY A 84 9.38 8.11 -6.02
N LEU A 85 8.48 8.80 -5.34
CA LEU A 85 7.57 8.17 -4.36
C LEU A 85 6.48 7.33 -5.02
N LEU A 86 6.36 7.36 -6.33
CA LEU A 86 5.45 6.47 -7.06
C LEU A 86 6.03 5.08 -7.27
N ASP A 87 7.33 4.92 -7.09
CA ASP A 87 7.94 3.59 -7.08
C ASP A 87 7.48 2.83 -5.84
N PRO A 88 6.90 1.63 -5.99
CA PRO A 88 6.34 0.90 -4.85
C PRO A 88 7.35 0.65 -3.72
N ASP A 89 8.54 0.19 -4.05
CA ASP A 89 9.54 -0.11 -3.02
C ASP A 89 9.99 1.15 -2.29
N THR A 90 10.23 2.24 -3.01
CA THR A 90 10.57 3.54 -2.43
C THR A 90 9.43 4.05 -1.54
N ASN A 91 8.21 3.94 -2.01
CA ASN A 91 7.03 4.38 -1.26
C ASN A 91 6.94 3.65 0.08
N LEU A 92 7.03 2.32 0.05
CA LEU A 92 6.95 1.52 1.26
C LEU A 92 8.14 1.74 2.20
N THR A 93 9.32 2.00 1.67
CA THR A 93 10.51 2.28 2.50
C THR A 93 10.22 3.39 3.51
N TYR A 94 9.63 4.48 3.06
CA TYR A 94 9.35 5.64 3.92
C TYR A 94 7.98 5.58 4.59
N ALA A 95 6.97 5.12 3.87
CA ALA A 95 5.61 5.07 4.41
C ALA A 95 5.44 4.00 5.50
N VAL A 96 6.08 2.84 5.35
CA VAL A 96 6.03 1.82 6.41
C VAL A 96 6.82 2.26 7.63
N LYS A 97 7.93 2.96 7.43
CA LYS A 97 8.69 3.56 8.55
C LYS A 97 7.83 4.57 9.30
N TYR A 98 7.11 5.42 8.59
CA TYR A 98 6.19 6.39 9.18
C TYR A 98 5.06 5.69 9.94
N LEU A 99 4.46 4.67 9.34
CA LEU A 99 3.42 3.86 9.98
C LEU A 99 3.94 3.18 11.25
N ALA A 100 5.18 2.70 11.24
CA ALA A 100 5.79 2.07 12.40
C ALA A 100 5.85 3.02 13.59
N GLY A 101 6.19 4.28 13.37
CA GLY A 101 6.17 5.29 14.40
C GLY A 101 4.78 5.48 14.99
N ALA A 102 3.76 5.56 14.14
CA ALA A 102 2.37 5.68 14.59
C ALA A 102 1.90 4.41 15.33
N TYR A 103 2.31 3.25 14.85
CA TYR A 103 1.96 1.98 15.47
C TYR A 103 2.54 1.87 16.88
N GLN A 104 3.80 2.25 17.06
CA GLN A 104 4.45 2.27 18.37
C GLN A 104 3.79 3.30 19.31
N ALA A 105 3.51 4.49 18.80
CA ALA A 105 2.83 5.53 19.58
C ALA A 105 1.42 5.09 20.02
N ALA A 106 0.77 4.25 19.22
CA ALA A 106 -0.54 3.69 19.53
C ALA A 106 -0.48 2.44 20.43
N GLY A 107 0.71 2.06 20.90
CA GLY A 107 0.90 0.88 21.75
C GLY A 107 0.54 -0.42 21.04
N GLY A 108 0.73 -0.49 19.73
CA GLY A 108 0.39 -1.66 18.93
C GLY A 108 -1.08 -1.76 18.54
N ASN A 109 -1.87 -0.72 18.76
CA ASN A 109 -3.28 -0.73 18.40
C ASN A 109 -3.45 -0.32 16.93
N HIS A 110 -3.97 -1.23 16.09
CA HIS A 110 -4.12 -1.00 14.65
C HIS A 110 -5.03 0.19 14.34
N ASN A 111 -6.17 0.28 15.01
CA ASN A 111 -7.13 1.34 14.72
C ASN A 111 -6.58 2.72 15.08
N ARG A 112 -5.86 2.83 16.20
CA ARG A 112 -5.24 4.10 16.61
C ARG A 112 -4.08 4.47 15.70
N ALA A 113 -3.33 3.49 15.22
CA ALA A 113 -2.19 3.73 14.33
C ALA A 113 -2.62 4.37 13.01
N VAL A 114 -3.83 4.07 12.52
CA VAL A 114 -4.33 4.57 11.23
C VAL A 114 -5.36 5.69 11.37
N SER A 115 -5.69 6.12 12.57
CA SER A 115 -6.59 7.26 12.76
C SER A 115 -5.79 8.57 12.72
#